data_e67ac851558f7a587d1e9ac7dd74d31c
#
_entry.id   e67ac851558f7a587d1e9ac7dd74d31c
#
_cell.length_a   1.000
_cell.length_b   1.000
_cell.length_c   1.000
_cell.angle_alpha   90.00
_cell.angle_beta   90.00
_cell.angle_gamma   90.00
#
_symmetry.space_group_name_H-M   'P 1'
#
loop_
_entity.id
_entity.type
_entity.pdbx_description
1 polymer ?
#
loop_
_entity_poly.entity_id
_entity_poly.type
_entity_poly.pdbx_seq_one_letter_code
_entity_poly.pdbx_strand_id
1 'polypeptide(L)'
;MKPIALAHINLAYVTLVPKMIRGKYRVYLHLTLEGKAKPKYDRFGDLRHKFGKGIIGADIGTQTVAYTSQTEVGLKNLSERGNSIQKSERMERLYYRAMDRSRRATNPQNYNTNGTVKEGHKTWKYSNHYKRIKNRHSELCRINAINRQLAINEDANHLRSLGDVFITEPKNASKLMKRAKETIFNSKGKLNRKKRFGKSIKNRCPSGFQTSIEKKFRVSGGAYIEVPNHYRASQYDHTADAYIKKKLSDRMYKLADGTWVQRDWYSSFLLYCYDDQTKNIDKKKCVSEFNNYYEKEKTFIEWIKVNKIKVLNSGIKIA
;
A
#
# COMPACT_ATOMS: atom_id res chain seq x y z
N MET A 1 2.84 3.94 43.57
CA MET A 1 2.52 3.00 42.47
C MET A 1 1.03 3.12 42.15
N LYS A 2 0.66 3.65 40.96
CA LYS A 2 -0.74 3.63 40.51
C LYS A 2 -1.07 2.20 40.07
N PRO A 3 -2.20 1.62 40.49
CA PRO A 3 -2.60 0.28 40.05
C PRO A 3 -2.81 0.32 38.52
N ILE A 4 -2.06 -0.50 37.80
CA ILE A 4 -2.27 -0.74 36.35
C ILE A 4 -3.64 -1.41 36.24
N ALA A 5 -4.64 -0.68 35.76
CA ALA A 5 -5.95 -1.24 35.49
C ALA A 5 -5.78 -2.48 34.58
N LEU A 6 -6.16 -3.63 35.12
CA LEU A 6 -6.23 -4.88 34.36
C LEU A 6 -7.23 -4.65 33.20
N ALA A 7 -6.72 -4.59 31.97
CA ALA A 7 -7.59 -4.54 30.82
C ALA A 7 -8.35 -5.88 30.76
N HIS A 8 -9.66 -5.85 31.06
CA HIS A 8 -10.51 -7.03 30.89
C HIS A 8 -10.60 -7.36 29.40
N ILE A 9 -10.10 -8.53 29.05
CA ILE A 9 -10.23 -9.12 27.71
C ILE A 9 -11.25 -10.22 27.84
N ASN A 10 -12.38 -10.07 27.16
CA ASN A 10 -13.43 -11.06 27.10
C ASN A 10 -13.36 -11.86 25.81
N LEU A 11 -13.66 -13.16 25.87
CA LEU A 11 -13.83 -13.99 24.68
C LEU A 11 -15.24 -13.70 24.10
N ALA A 12 -15.30 -13.10 22.91
CA ALA A 12 -16.57 -12.82 22.24
C ALA A 12 -17.12 -14.08 21.56
N TYR A 13 -16.32 -14.69 20.71
CA TYR A 13 -16.69 -15.96 20.05
C TYR A 13 -15.47 -16.73 19.52
N VAL A 14 -15.71 -17.98 19.18
CA VAL A 14 -14.70 -18.92 18.66
C VAL A 14 -15.14 -19.40 17.27
N THR A 15 -14.21 -19.43 16.33
CA THR A 15 -14.49 -19.90 14.97
C THR A 15 -13.45 -20.95 14.55
N LEU A 16 -13.92 -22.06 14.01
CA LEU A 16 -13.05 -23.06 13.36
C LEU A 16 -12.85 -22.67 11.90
N VAL A 17 -11.59 -22.46 11.51
CA VAL A 17 -11.24 -22.00 10.16
C VAL A 17 -10.37 -23.04 9.46
N PRO A 18 -10.92 -23.81 8.48
CA PRO A 18 -10.11 -24.71 7.68
C PRO A 18 -9.24 -23.91 6.69
N LYS A 19 -7.95 -24.26 6.61
CA LYS A 19 -7.00 -23.68 5.66
C LYS A 19 -6.26 -24.77 4.90
N MET A 20 -6.15 -24.61 3.59
CA MET A 20 -5.31 -25.44 2.74
C MET A 20 -3.87 -24.90 2.77
N ILE A 21 -2.94 -25.67 3.34
CA ILE A 21 -1.53 -25.29 3.42
C ILE A 21 -0.70 -26.40 2.78
N ARG A 22 0.04 -26.09 1.73
CA ARG A 22 0.88 -27.05 0.98
C ARG A 22 0.12 -28.30 0.55
N GLY A 23 -1.13 -28.15 0.12
CA GLY A 23 -1.98 -29.24 -0.32
C GLY A 23 -2.62 -30.08 0.81
N LYS A 24 -2.45 -29.72 2.07
CA LYS A 24 -3.06 -30.39 3.23
C LYS A 24 -4.02 -29.45 3.97
N TYR A 25 -5.18 -29.97 4.37
CA TYR A 25 -6.11 -29.24 5.22
C TYR A 25 -5.58 -29.16 6.65
N ARG A 26 -5.64 -27.97 7.22
CA ARG A 26 -5.37 -27.69 8.63
C ARG A 26 -6.53 -26.87 9.18
N VAL A 27 -6.98 -27.19 10.39
CA VAL A 27 -8.01 -26.46 11.09
C VAL A 27 -7.35 -25.56 12.13
N TYR A 28 -7.75 -24.31 12.16
CA TYR A 28 -7.30 -23.30 13.12
C TYR A 28 -8.46 -22.86 13.99
N LEU A 29 -8.20 -22.70 15.26
CA LEU A 29 -9.11 -22.09 16.20
C LEU A 29 -8.85 -20.57 16.19
N HIS A 30 -9.82 -19.78 15.77
CA HIS A 30 -9.78 -18.33 15.85
C HIS A 30 -10.58 -17.87 17.06
N LEU A 31 -9.90 -17.23 18.01
CA LEU A 31 -10.52 -16.60 19.18
C LEU A 31 -10.72 -15.12 18.89
N THR A 32 -11.95 -14.63 18.91
CA THR A 32 -12.25 -13.20 18.83
C THR A 32 -12.37 -12.67 20.25
N LEU A 33 -11.52 -11.71 20.58
CA LEU A 33 -11.42 -11.11 21.90
C LEU A 33 -11.90 -9.67 21.87
N GLU A 34 -12.68 -9.26 22.86
CA GLU A 34 -13.10 -7.88 23.11
C GLU A 34 -12.21 -7.25 24.17
N GLY A 35 -11.88 -5.96 24.00
CA GLY A 35 -11.07 -5.19 24.94
C GLY A 35 -9.83 -4.57 24.29
N LYS A 36 -9.05 -3.87 25.10
CA LYS A 36 -7.77 -3.28 24.67
C LYS A 36 -6.63 -4.27 24.82
N ALA A 37 -5.95 -4.59 23.72
CA ALA A 37 -4.75 -5.40 23.77
C ALA A 37 -3.66 -4.67 24.58
N LYS A 38 -3.02 -5.39 25.51
CA LYS A 38 -1.87 -4.86 26.24
C LYS A 38 -0.73 -4.57 25.27
N PRO A 39 0.09 -3.53 25.52
CA PRO A 39 1.35 -3.31 24.79
C PRO A 39 2.23 -4.56 24.87
N LYS A 40 2.91 -4.84 23.78
CA LYS A 40 3.86 -5.96 23.74
C LYS A 40 5.22 -5.49 24.21
N TYR A 41 5.80 -6.22 25.12
CA TYR A 41 7.15 -6.00 25.63
C TYR A 41 8.10 -7.04 25.02
N ASP A 42 9.35 -6.71 24.93
CA ASP A 42 10.41 -7.65 24.59
C ASP A 42 10.86 -8.45 25.84
N ARG A 43 11.90 -9.27 25.68
CA ARG A 43 12.46 -10.09 26.78
C ARG A 43 13.14 -9.26 27.89
N PHE A 44 13.44 -7.99 27.61
CA PHE A 44 14.09 -7.09 28.56
C PHE A 44 13.08 -6.16 29.30
N GLY A 45 11.81 -6.25 28.97
CA GLY A 45 10.75 -5.41 29.55
C GLY A 45 10.53 -4.09 28.81
N ASP A 46 11.20 -3.87 27.69
CA ASP A 46 11.01 -2.68 26.86
C ASP A 46 9.85 -2.85 25.88
N LEU A 47 9.19 -1.72 25.55
CA LEU A 47 8.14 -1.73 24.54
C LEU A 47 8.67 -2.22 23.20
N ARG A 48 8.15 -3.33 22.70
CA ARG A 48 8.53 -3.92 21.42
C ARG A 48 8.37 -2.96 20.24
N HIS A 49 7.43 -2.03 20.32
CA HIS A 49 7.17 -1.00 19.32
C HIS A 49 7.10 0.35 20.02
N LYS A 50 8.00 1.24 19.70
CA LYS A 50 8.03 2.62 20.22
C LYS A 50 6.82 3.39 19.71
N PHE A 51 6.35 4.33 20.51
CA PHE A 51 5.26 5.25 20.16
C PHE A 51 5.84 6.67 20.19
N GLY A 52 5.93 7.26 18.99
CA GLY A 52 6.40 8.63 18.83
C GLY A 52 5.35 9.67 19.18
N LYS A 53 5.77 10.91 19.21
CA LYS A 53 4.96 12.12 19.37
C LYS A 53 5.16 13.01 18.15
N GLY A 54 4.12 13.75 17.76
CA GLY A 54 4.15 14.71 16.66
C GLY A 54 3.33 14.27 15.44
N ILE A 55 3.36 15.14 14.43
CA ILE A 55 2.56 14.99 13.20
C ILE A 55 3.33 14.19 12.16
N ILE A 56 2.60 13.38 11.41
CA ILE A 56 3.07 12.70 10.20
C ILE A 56 2.10 13.02 9.07
N GLY A 57 2.58 13.68 8.03
CA GLY A 57 1.86 13.84 6.77
C GLY A 57 2.19 12.72 5.82
N ALA A 58 1.20 12.09 5.18
CA ALA A 58 1.44 10.95 4.29
C ALA A 58 0.60 10.99 3.01
N ASP A 59 1.26 10.98 1.85
CA ASP A 59 0.61 10.75 0.56
C ASP A 59 0.67 9.26 0.20
N ILE A 60 -0.47 8.59 0.28
CA ILE A 60 -0.60 7.16 -0.01
C ILE A 60 -0.99 7.00 -1.49
N GLY A 61 -0.04 6.63 -2.35
CA GLY A 61 -0.26 6.32 -3.75
C GLY A 61 -0.91 4.95 -3.97
N THR A 62 -1.02 4.53 -5.23
CA THR A 62 -1.47 3.17 -5.59
C THR A 62 -0.39 2.11 -5.43
N GLN A 63 0.88 2.51 -5.40
CA GLN A 63 2.04 1.63 -5.35
C GLN A 63 3.08 2.04 -4.31
N THR A 64 3.10 3.29 -3.93
CA THR A 64 4.08 3.91 -3.03
C THR A 64 3.39 4.69 -1.94
N VAL A 65 4.09 4.95 -0.87
CA VAL A 65 3.74 5.93 0.16
C VAL A 65 4.90 6.88 0.37
N ALA A 66 4.61 8.17 0.35
CA ALA A 66 5.51 9.22 0.79
C ALA A 66 5.06 9.69 2.17
N TYR A 67 5.98 9.97 3.07
CA TYR A 67 5.67 10.50 4.39
C TYR A 67 6.70 11.50 4.85
N THR A 68 6.24 12.45 5.65
CA THR A 68 7.05 13.51 6.28
C THR A 68 6.69 13.58 7.75
N SER A 69 7.70 13.56 8.61
CA SER A 69 7.62 13.79 10.04
C SER A 69 8.65 14.83 10.48
N GLN A 70 8.62 15.22 11.74
CA GLN A 70 9.62 16.12 12.30
C GLN A 70 11.05 15.55 12.20
N THR A 71 11.20 14.23 12.31
CA THR A 71 12.52 13.56 12.37
C THR A 71 12.92 12.90 11.06
N GLU A 72 11.97 12.45 10.24
CA GLU A 72 12.25 11.61 9.08
C GLU A 72 11.31 11.94 7.91
N VAL A 73 11.84 11.85 6.70
CA VAL A 73 11.06 11.77 5.47
C VAL A 73 11.33 10.44 4.77
N GLY A 74 10.34 9.92 4.05
CA GLY A 74 10.53 8.66 3.33
C GLY A 74 9.62 8.49 2.15
N LEU A 75 10.09 7.71 1.17
CA LEU A 75 9.33 7.28 0.01
C LEU A 75 9.62 5.81 -0.25
N LYS A 76 8.60 4.96 -0.17
CA LYS A 76 8.79 3.53 -0.33
C LYS A 76 7.67 2.83 -1.05
N ASN A 77 7.98 1.65 -1.58
CA ASN A 77 7.00 0.79 -2.22
C ASN A 77 6.08 0.16 -1.17
N LEU A 78 4.78 0.27 -1.38
CA LEU A 78 3.79 -0.35 -0.49
C LEU A 78 3.88 -1.87 -0.51
N SER A 79 3.70 -2.48 0.65
CA SER A 79 3.57 -3.94 0.84
C SER A 79 4.76 -4.75 0.34
N GLU A 80 5.94 -4.18 0.25
CA GLU A 80 7.17 -4.85 -0.18
C GLU A 80 8.04 -5.17 1.04
N ARG A 81 8.33 -6.47 1.23
CA ARG A 81 9.16 -6.98 2.32
C ARG A 81 10.02 -8.10 1.78
N GLY A 82 11.33 -7.83 1.62
CA GLY A 82 12.33 -8.83 1.26
C GLY A 82 12.18 -9.52 -0.09
N ASN A 83 10.96 -9.74 -0.57
CA ASN A 83 10.66 -10.36 -1.84
C ASN A 83 9.99 -9.38 -2.80
N SER A 84 10.55 -9.27 -4.01
CA SER A 84 9.98 -8.42 -5.05
C SER A 84 8.59 -8.92 -5.48
N ILE A 85 7.59 -8.02 -5.42
CA ILE A 85 6.24 -8.29 -5.95
C ILE A 85 6.30 -8.62 -7.44
N GLN A 86 7.21 -8.03 -8.21
CA GLN A 86 7.40 -8.33 -9.65
C GLN A 86 7.82 -9.79 -9.88
N LYS A 87 8.69 -10.34 -9.02
CA LYS A 87 9.10 -11.75 -9.08
C LYS A 87 7.91 -12.69 -8.83
N SER A 88 7.11 -12.39 -7.81
CA SER A 88 5.88 -13.13 -7.51
C SER A 88 4.86 -13.07 -8.65
N GLU A 89 4.67 -11.90 -9.28
CA GLU A 89 3.81 -11.74 -10.45
C GLU A 89 4.28 -12.54 -11.67
N ARG A 90 5.60 -12.64 -11.86
CA ARG A 90 6.16 -13.50 -12.92
C ARG A 90 5.81 -14.97 -12.67
N MET A 91 5.98 -15.44 -11.43
CA MET A 91 5.64 -16.83 -11.06
C MET A 91 4.14 -17.11 -11.20
N GLU A 92 3.26 -16.21 -10.78
CA GLU A 92 1.82 -16.35 -11.01
C GLU A 92 1.50 -16.55 -12.48
N ARG A 93 2.09 -15.73 -13.39
CA ARG A 93 1.87 -15.87 -14.84
C ARG A 93 2.34 -17.22 -15.37
N LEU A 94 3.46 -17.73 -14.88
CA LEU A 94 3.96 -19.05 -15.28
C LEU A 94 3.02 -20.17 -14.84
N TYR A 95 2.51 -20.11 -13.60
CA TYR A 95 1.53 -21.07 -13.12
C TYR A 95 0.22 -21.03 -13.91
N TYR A 96 -0.31 -19.84 -14.21
CA TYR A 96 -1.52 -19.71 -15.03
C TYR A 96 -1.32 -20.31 -16.42
N ARG A 97 -0.19 -20.05 -17.08
CA ARG A 97 0.13 -20.64 -18.38
C ARG A 97 0.27 -22.17 -18.32
N ALA A 98 0.90 -22.69 -17.28
CA ALA A 98 1.04 -24.15 -17.08
C ALA A 98 -0.31 -24.83 -16.84
N MET A 99 -1.16 -24.22 -15.99
CA MET A 99 -2.52 -24.70 -15.76
C MET A 99 -3.37 -24.65 -17.03
N ASP A 100 -3.29 -23.57 -17.82
CA ASP A 100 -4.05 -23.46 -19.06
C ASP A 100 -3.63 -24.49 -20.08
N ARG A 101 -2.33 -24.69 -20.31
CA ARG A 101 -1.83 -25.77 -21.19
C ARG A 101 -2.32 -27.15 -20.76
N SER A 102 -2.20 -27.47 -19.47
CA SER A 102 -2.65 -28.75 -18.94
C SER A 102 -4.16 -28.94 -19.09
N ARG A 103 -4.95 -27.89 -18.83
CA ARG A 103 -6.40 -27.91 -18.98
C ARG A 103 -6.82 -28.13 -20.43
N ARG A 104 -6.16 -27.47 -21.40
CA ARG A 104 -6.40 -27.64 -22.84
C ARG A 104 -6.09 -29.04 -23.30
N ALA A 105 -4.92 -29.57 -22.91
CA ALA A 105 -4.53 -30.93 -23.27
C ALA A 105 -5.48 -32.02 -22.73
N THR A 106 -6.03 -31.79 -21.52
CA THR A 106 -6.95 -32.75 -20.88
C THR A 106 -8.40 -32.63 -21.37
N ASN A 107 -8.79 -31.49 -21.96
CA ASN A 107 -10.18 -31.22 -22.37
C ASN A 107 -10.27 -30.58 -23.77
N PRO A 108 -9.70 -31.19 -24.81
CA PRO A 108 -9.68 -30.59 -26.14
C PRO A 108 -11.10 -30.34 -26.68
N GLN A 109 -12.07 -31.17 -26.31
CA GLN A 109 -13.48 -31.07 -26.71
C GLN A 109 -14.15 -29.75 -26.27
N ASN A 110 -13.63 -29.09 -25.23
CA ASN A 110 -14.18 -27.86 -24.67
C ASN A 110 -13.68 -26.59 -25.37
N TYR A 111 -12.82 -26.74 -26.40
CA TYR A 111 -12.24 -25.61 -27.11
C TYR A 111 -12.62 -25.58 -28.60
N ASN A 112 -12.75 -24.38 -29.15
CA ASN A 112 -12.88 -24.14 -30.58
C ASN A 112 -11.51 -24.26 -31.27
N THR A 113 -11.50 -24.37 -32.60
CA THR A 113 -10.27 -24.42 -33.44
C THR A 113 -9.37 -23.21 -33.24
N ASN A 114 -9.94 -22.03 -32.97
CA ASN A 114 -9.22 -20.80 -32.64
C ASN A 114 -8.67 -20.76 -31.18
N GLY A 115 -8.83 -21.83 -30.41
CA GLY A 115 -8.36 -21.94 -29.03
C GLY A 115 -9.21 -21.22 -27.98
N THR A 116 -10.37 -20.65 -28.35
CA THR A 116 -11.33 -20.11 -27.38
C THR A 116 -12.16 -21.22 -26.74
N VAL A 117 -12.66 -20.99 -25.54
CA VAL A 117 -13.57 -21.92 -24.87
C VAL A 117 -14.93 -21.87 -25.57
N LYS A 118 -15.49 -23.03 -25.91
CA LYS A 118 -16.84 -23.15 -26.49
C LYS A 118 -17.89 -22.51 -25.57
N GLU A 119 -19.02 -22.07 -26.09
CA GLU A 119 -20.15 -21.60 -25.32
C GLU A 119 -20.95 -22.75 -24.68
N GLY A 120 -21.80 -22.45 -23.69
CA GLY A 120 -22.68 -23.40 -22.99
C GLY A 120 -21.99 -24.15 -21.82
N HIS A 121 -22.72 -25.10 -21.23
CA HIS A 121 -22.25 -25.91 -20.10
C HIS A 121 -21.11 -26.86 -20.51
N LYS A 122 -20.13 -27.06 -19.63
CA LYS A 122 -18.94 -27.90 -19.88
C LYS A 122 -18.52 -28.66 -18.64
N THR A 123 -18.13 -29.89 -18.83
CA THR A 123 -17.48 -30.70 -17.80
C THR A 123 -15.97 -30.59 -17.97
N TRP A 124 -15.27 -30.30 -16.88
CA TRP A 124 -13.83 -30.13 -16.85
C TRP A 124 -13.15 -31.28 -16.10
N LYS A 125 -12.25 -31.97 -16.78
CA LYS A 125 -11.36 -32.94 -16.16
C LYS A 125 -10.03 -32.27 -15.86
N TYR A 126 -9.45 -32.55 -14.69
CA TYR A 126 -8.17 -31.98 -14.26
C TYR A 126 -7.15 -33.07 -14.03
N SER A 127 -6.06 -33.01 -14.79
CA SER A 127 -4.92 -33.93 -14.62
C SER A 127 -4.25 -33.74 -13.26
N ASN A 128 -3.47 -34.75 -12.83
CA ASN A 128 -2.65 -34.62 -11.61
C ASN A 128 -1.61 -33.50 -11.74
N HIS A 129 -1.11 -33.26 -12.95
CA HIS A 129 -0.22 -32.13 -13.23
C HIS A 129 -0.92 -30.80 -12.96
N TYR A 130 -2.15 -30.59 -13.49
CA TYR A 130 -2.95 -29.39 -13.22
C TYR A 130 -3.15 -29.18 -11.72
N LYS A 131 -3.60 -30.21 -11.00
CA LYS A 131 -3.86 -30.16 -9.54
C LYS A 131 -2.59 -29.76 -8.78
N ARG A 132 -1.43 -30.32 -9.13
CA ARG A 132 -0.12 -30.00 -8.54
C ARG A 132 0.26 -28.53 -8.75
N ILE A 133 0.13 -28.00 -9.98
CA ILE A 133 0.41 -26.59 -10.29
C ILE A 133 -0.57 -25.66 -9.56
N LYS A 134 -1.85 -26.02 -9.51
CA LYS A 134 -2.87 -25.27 -8.76
C LYS A 134 -2.52 -25.15 -7.27
N ASN A 135 -2.05 -26.22 -6.65
CA ASN A 135 -1.62 -26.21 -5.26
C ASN A 135 -0.40 -25.30 -5.04
N ARG A 136 0.61 -25.34 -5.94
CA ARG A 136 1.77 -24.44 -5.91
C ARG A 136 1.36 -22.97 -6.07
N HIS A 137 0.44 -22.69 -6.99
CA HIS A 137 -0.10 -21.34 -7.16
C HIS A 137 -0.84 -20.85 -5.91
N SER A 138 -1.69 -21.68 -5.30
CA SER A 138 -2.41 -21.35 -4.06
C SER A 138 -1.45 -21.06 -2.91
N GLU A 139 -0.37 -21.84 -2.79
CA GLU A 139 0.66 -21.62 -1.77
C GLU A 139 1.42 -20.30 -2.02
N LEU A 140 1.76 -19.98 -3.27
CA LEU A 140 2.36 -18.68 -3.62
C LEU A 140 1.45 -17.52 -3.22
N CYS A 141 0.15 -17.60 -3.53
CA CYS A 141 -0.82 -16.59 -3.14
C CYS A 141 -0.92 -16.42 -1.62
N ARG A 142 -0.90 -17.54 -0.87
CA ARG A 142 -0.92 -17.54 0.60
C ARG A 142 0.31 -16.85 1.17
N ILE A 143 1.51 -17.19 0.69
CA ILE A 143 2.77 -16.58 1.13
C ILE A 143 2.78 -15.08 0.81
N ASN A 144 2.35 -14.70 -0.40
CA ASN A 144 2.26 -13.29 -0.80
C ASN A 144 1.30 -12.49 0.11
N ALA A 145 0.17 -13.09 0.51
CA ALA A 145 -0.77 -12.44 1.42
C ALA A 145 -0.15 -12.23 2.81
N ILE A 146 0.56 -13.22 3.34
CA ILE A 146 1.26 -13.12 4.63
C ILE A 146 2.34 -12.03 4.56
N ASN A 147 3.22 -12.08 3.55
CA ASN A 147 4.31 -11.11 3.41
C ASN A 147 3.78 -9.68 3.28
N ARG A 148 2.70 -9.48 2.53
CA ARG A 148 2.03 -8.18 2.43
C ARG A 148 1.52 -7.69 3.77
N GLN A 149 0.85 -8.55 4.56
CA GLN A 149 0.35 -8.16 5.87
C GLN A 149 1.48 -7.84 6.85
N LEU A 150 2.57 -8.59 6.80
CA LEU A 150 3.76 -8.32 7.62
C LEU A 150 4.39 -6.98 7.24
N ALA A 151 4.56 -6.69 5.94
CA ALA A 151 5.07 -5.41 5.45
C ALA A 151 4.19 -4.23 5.93
N ILE A 152 2.87 -4.35 5.78
CA ILE A 152 1.92 -3.34 6.24
C ILE A 152 2.06 -3.10 7.75
N ASN A 153 2.19 -4.16 8.53
CA ASN A 153 2.34 -4.05 9.99
C ASN A 153 3.68 -3.40 10.39
N GLU A 154 4.77 -3.72 9.69
CA GLU A 154 6.08 -3.10 9.88
C GLU A 154 6.02 -1.60 9.59
N ASP A 155 5.44 -1.23 8.45
CA ASP A 155 5.25 0.17 8.06
C ASP A 155 4.38 0.93 9.07
N ALA A 156 3.28 0.32 9.52
CA ALA A 156 2.40 0.92 10.51
C ALA A 156 3.10 1.14 11.87
N ASN A 157 3.94 0.18 12.29
CA ASN A 157 4.73 0.31 13.51
C ASN A 157 5.80 1.39 13.38
N HIS A 158 6.50 1.42 12.23
CA HIS A 158 7.51 2.43 11.94
C HIS A 158 6.90 3.84 11.95
N LEU A 159 5.81 4.08 11.20
CA LEU A 159 5.15 5.38 11.18
C LEU A 159 4.66 5.78 12.57
N ARG A 160 4.07 4.86 13.35
CA ARG A 160 3.64 5.16 14.71
C ARG A 160 4.80 5.48 15.66
N SER A 161 6.02 5.05 15.36
CA SER A 161 7.21 5.45 16.11
C SER A 161 7.71 6.86 15.79
N LEU A 162 7.28 7.45 14.67
CA LEU A 162 7.64 8.81 14.26
C LEU A 162 6.70 9.88 14.80
N GLY A 163 5.44 9.51 15.11
CA GLY A 163 4.46 10.48 15.59
C GLY A 163 3.19 9.83 16.13
N ASP A 164 2.29 10.64 16.69
CA ASP A 164 0.98 10.22 17.23
C ASP A 164 -0.22 10.82 16.48
N VAL A 165 0.01 11.74 15.54
CA VAL A 165 -1.02 12.31 14.67
C VAL A 165 -0.67 11.96 13.22
N PHE A 166 -1.51 11.16 12.55
CA PHE A 166 -1.33 10.78 11.15
C PHE A 166 -2.33 11.48 10.26
N ILE A 167 -1.83 12.24 9.29
CA ILE A 167 -2.63 13.07 8.37
C ILE A 167 -2.45 12.57 6.94
N THR A 168 -3.55 12.31 6.24
CA THR A 168 -3.54 11.81 4.87
C THR A 168 -4.76 12.28 4.07
N GLU A 169 -4.67 12.18 2.73
CA GLU A 169 -5.83 12.41 1.87
C GLU A 169 -6.79 11.21 1.88
N PRO A 170 -8.12 11.44 1.79
CA PRO A 170 -9.09 10.38 1.65
C PRO A 170 -8.92 9.68 0.30
N LYS A 171 -8.78 8.35 0.29
CA LYS A 171 -8.57 7.58 -0.96
C LYS A 171 -9.58 6.47 -1.14
N ASN A 172 -10.22 6.46 -2.30
CA ASN A 172 -11.14 5.41 -2.70
C ASN A 172 -10.48 4.50 -3.76
N ALA A 173 -9.74 3.48 -3.29
CA ALA A 173 -9.08 2.52 -4.17
C ALA A 173 -10.07 1.74 -5.05
N SER A 174 -11.32 1.53 -4.63
CA SER A 174 -12.33 0.79 -5.40
C SER A 174 -12.70 1.52 -6.69
N LYS A 175 -12.75 2.85 -6.70
CA LYS A 175 -12.97 3.66 -7.92
C LYS A 175 -11.82 3.46 -8.92
N LEU A 176 -10.58 3.37 -8.45
CA LEU A 176 -9.40 3.15 -9.29
C LEU A 176 -9.29 1.71 -9.85
N MET A 177 -9.95 0.75 -9.22
CA MET A 177 -9.98 -0.66 -9.67
C MET A 177 -11.02 -0.91 -10.77
N LYS A 178 -12.03 -0.05 -10.91
CA LYS A 178 -13.11 -0.23 -11.90
C LYS A 178 -12.53 -0.31 -13.32
N ARG A 179 -13.08 -1.23 -14.12
CA ARG A 179 -12.80 -1.29 -15.55
C ARG A 179 -13.51 -0.15 -16.27
N ALA A 180 -12.91 0.34 -17.37
CA ALA A 180 -13.63 1.23 -18.27
C ALA A 180 -14.86 0.51 -18.84
N LYS A 181 -16.01 1.14 -18.85
CA LYS A 181 -17.25 0.58 -19.40
C LYS A 181 -17.16 0.50 -20.93
N GLU A 182 -16.71 1.59 -21.56
CA GLU A 182 -16.66 1.75 -23.01
C GLU A 182 -15.37 1.19 -23.61
N THR A 183 -15.48 0.76 -24.85
CA THR A 183 -14.34 0.38 -25.67
C THR A 183 -13.88 1.61 -26.46
N ILE A 184 -12.70 2.12 -26.15
CA ILE A 184 -12.15 3.33 -26.78
C ILE A 184 -10.89 2.96 -27.58
N PHE A 185 -10.75 3.53 -28.76
CA PHE A 185 -9.54 3.42 -29.57
C PHE A 185 -8.55 4.53 -29.17
N ASN A 186 -7.27 4.22 -29.19
CA ASN A 186 -6.21 5.22 -29.01
C ASN A 186 -5.90 5.92 -30.36
N SER A 187 -5.03 6.95 -30.32
CA SER A 187 -4.59 7.68 -31.50
C SER A 187 -3.93 6.84 -32.60
N LYS A 188 -3.56 5.59 -32.28
CA LYS A 188 -2.96 4.61 -33.22
C LYS A 188 -3.99 3.57 -33.71
N GLY A 189 -5.29 3.79 -33.53
CA GLY A 189 -6.36 2.87 -33.94
C GLY A 189 -6.41 1.57 -33.15
N LYS A 190 -5.64 1.40 -32.07
CA LYS A 190 -5.66 0.19 -31.24
C LYS A 190 -6.61 0.35 -30.06
N LEU A 191 -7.27 -0.76 -29.66
CA LEU A 191 -8.14 -0.79 -28.49
C LEU A 191 -7.39 -0.44 -27.20
N ASN A 192 -7.93 0.52 -26.45
CA ASN A 192 -7.45 0.84 -25.12
C ASN A 192 -7.75 -0.29 -24.13
N ARG A 193 -6.85 -0.50 -23.18
CA ARG A 193 -7.05 -1.50 -22.13
C ARG A 193 -8.18 -1.07 -21.19
N LYS A 194 -9.22 -1.90 -21.07
CA LYS A 194 -10.30 -1.69 -20.09
C LYS A 194 -9.81 -1.85 -18.64
N LYS A 195 -8.74 -2.61 -18.39
CA LYS A 195 -8.13 -2.78 -17.07
C LYS A 195 -7.29 -1.56 -16.71
N ARG A 196 -7.61 -0.92 -15.58
CA ARG A 196 -6.84 0.19 -15.01
C ARG A 196 -5.85 -0.34 -13.96
N PHE A 197 -5.83 0.22 -12.76
CA PHE A 197 -4.84 -0.06 -11.71
C PHE A 197 -5.12 -1.33 -10.88
N GLY A 198 -6.17 -2.11 -11.17
CA GLY A 198 -6.65 -3.20 -10.33
C GLY A 198 -5.59 -4.22 -9.91
N LYS A 199 -4.63 -4.57 -10.80
CA LYS A 199 -3.56 -5.52 -10.45
C LYS A 199 -2.58 -4.90 -9.45
N SER A 200 -2.18 -3.66 -9.68
CA SER A 200 -1.28 -2.93 -8.79
C SER A 200 -1.89 -2.75 -7.41
N ILE A 201 -3.15 -2.30 -7.35
CA ILE A 201 -3.89 -2.11 -6.10
C ILE A 201 -4.07 -3.45 -5.36
N LYS A 202 -4.41 -4.55 -6.06
CA LYS A 202 -4.49 -5.89 -5.45
C LYS A 202 -3.17 -6.29 -4.78
N ASN A 203 -2.06 -6.07 -5.46
CA ASN A 203 -0.74 -6.53 -5.01
C ASN A 203 -0.15 -5.62 -3.92
N ARG A 204 -0.38 -4.30 -4.01
CA ARG A 204 0.16 -3.29 -3.09
C ARG A 204 -0.78 -2.98 -1.92
N CYS A 205 -2.06 -3.27 -2.06
CA CYS A 205 -3.08 -3.15 -1.02
C CYS A 205 -3.08 -1.78 -0.27
N PRO A 206 -3.17 -0.63 -0.99
CA PRO A 206 -3.13 0.69 -0.35
C PRO A 206 -4.24 0.90 0.68
N SER A 207 -5.46 0.40 0.41
CA SER A 207 -6.57 0.48 1.38
C SER A 207 -6.30 -0.36 2.64
N GLY A 208 -5.70 -1.56 2.49
CA GLY A 208 -5.31 -2.37 3.65
C GLY A 208 -4.21 -1.72 4.48
N PHE A 209 -3.29 -1.01 3.83
CA PHE A 209 -2.29 -0.17 4.48
C PHE A 209 -2.96 0.95 5.27
N GLN A 210 -3.87 1.73 4.63
CA GLN A 210 -4.60 2.83 5.26
C GLN A 210 -5.39 2.35 6.50
N THR A 211 -6.19 1.28 6.36
CA THR A 211 -6.95 0.68 7.48
C THR A 211 -6.03 0.21 8.61
N SER A 212 -4.86 -0.36 8.29
CA SER A 212 -3.90 -0.82 9.32
C SER A 212 -3.26 0.34 10.07
N ILE A 213 -2.93 1.44 9.37
CA ILE A 213 -2.43 2.67 9.98
C ILE A 213 -3.49 3.27 10.89
N GLU A 214 -4.70 3.51 10.39
CA GLU A 214 -5.81 4.04 11.17
C GLU A 214 -6.03 3.24 12.46
N LYS A 215 -6.15 1.92 12.33
CA LYS A 215 -6.31 1.02 13.49
C LYS A 215 -5.13 1.14 14.46
N LYS A 216 -3.89 1.18 13.95
CA LYS A 216 -2.69 1.25 14.79
C LYS A 216 -2.66 2.55 15.59
N PHE A 217 -2.92 3.70 14.95
CA PHE A 217 -2.91 5.00 15.61
C PHE A 217 -4.02 5.08 16.65
N ARG A 218 -5.27 4.76 16.31
CA ARG A 218 -6.41 4.77 17.25
C ARG A 218 -6.18 3.86 18.46
N VAL A 219 -5.73 2.62 18.24
CA VAL A 219 -5.50 1.65 19.35
C VAL A 219 -4.34 2.08 20.26
N SER A 220 -3.33 2.78 19.73
CA SER A 220 -2.19 3.27 20.51
C SER A 220 -2.37 4.68 21.09
N GLY A 221 -3.61 5.21 21.09
CA GLY A 221 -3.93 6.52 21.67
C GLY A 221 -3.48 7.71 20.82
N GLY A 222 -3.18 7.50 19.53
CA GLY A 222 -2.92 8.56 18.56
C GLY A 222 -4.16 8.95 17.76
N ALA A 223 -4.01 9.95 16.89
CA ALA A 223 -5.06 10.45 16.00
C ALA A 223 -4.79 10.03 14.53
N TYR A 224 -5.87 9.78 13.80
CA TYR A 224 -5.85 9.57 12.34
C TYR A 224 -6.83 10.56 11.72
N ILE A 225 -6.31 11.42 10.84
CA ILE A 225 -7.04 12.54 10.24
C ILE A 225 -7.01 12.40 8.72
N GLU A 226 -8.18 12.39 8.10
CA GLU A 226 -8.32 12.54 6.65
C GLU A 226 -8.65 14.00 6.34
N VAL A 227 -7.81 14.63 5.51
CA VAL A 227 -8.04 16.02 5.10
C VAL A 227 -9.28 16.14 4.23
N PRO A 228 -9.96 17.29 4.22
CA PRO A 228 -11.11 17.52 3.34
C PRO A 228 -10.76 17.37 1.85
N ASN A 229 -11.74 17.01 1.02
CA ASN A 229 -11.53 16.82 -0.42
C ASN A 229 -11.05 18.09 -1.17
N HIS A 230 -11.28 19.27 -0.62
CA HIS A 230 -10.80 20.54 -1.19
C HIS A 230 -9.33 20.78 -0.90
N TYR A 231 -8.71 20.06 0.04
CA TYR A 231 -7.30 20.19 0.42
C TYR A 231 -6.40 19.61 -0.67
N ARG A 232 -6.08 20.24 -1.67
CA ARG A 232 -5.34 19.71 -2.83
C ARG A 232 -3.83 19.80 -2.63
N ALA A 233 -3.27 19.05 -1.68
CA ALA A 233 -1.84 19.08 -1.37
C ALA A 233 -0.94 18.96 -2.61
N SER A 234 -1.22 18.05 -3.52
CA SER A 234 -0.39 17.83 -4.72
C SER A 234 -0.40 19.00 -5.72
N GLN A 235 -1.24 20.01 -5.55
CA GLN A 235 -1.37 21.16 -6.45
C GLN A 235 -0.90 22.49 -5.83
N TYR A 236 -0.77 22.57 -4.53
CA TYR A 236 -0.36 23.80 -3.86
C TYR A 236 1.15 24.04 -4.00
N ASP A 237 1.54 25.28 -4.18
CA ASP A 237 2.92 25.76 -4.17
C ASP A 237 3.03 26.82 -3.08
N HIS A 238 3.75 26.50 -2.00
CA HIS A 238 3.87 27.37 -0.84
C HIS A 238 4.73 28.61 -1.11
N THR A 239 5.60 28.56 -2.13
CA THR A 239 6.48 29.68 -2.49
C THR A 239 5.74 30.73 -3.32
N ALA A 240 4.74 30.31 -4.10
CA ALA A 240 3.84 31.20 -4.86
C ALA A 240 2.53 31.51 -4.11
N ASP A 241 2.26 30.83 -2.99
CA ASP A 241 0.97 30.85 -2.29
C ASP A 241 -0.23 30.58 -3.22
N ALA A 242 -0.08 29.64 -4.15
CA ALA A 242 -1.06 29.39 -5.20
C ALA A 242 -1.26 27.89 -5.50
N TYR A 243 -2.46 27.57 -6.01
CA TYR A 243 -2.76 26.23 -6.53
C TYR A 243 -2.41 26.15 -8.01
N ILE A 244 -1.39 25.38 -8.35
CA ILE A 244 -0.89 25.19 -9.71
C ILE A 244 -1.19 23.77 -10.17
N LYS A 245 -2.00 23.62 -11.23
CA LYS A 245 -2.32 22.32 -11.80
C LYS A 245 -1.09 21.71 -12.46
N LYS A 246 -0.66 20.54 -11.97
CA LYS A 246 0.51 19.79 -12.47
C LYS A 246 0.05 18.53 -13.21
N LYS A 247 0.82 18.11 -14.21
CA LYS A 247 0.53 16.85 -14.92
C LYS A 247 0.80 15.64 -14.03
N LEU A 248 -0.02 14.60 -14.10
CA LEU A 248 0.17 13.37 -13.33
C LEU A 248 1.45 12.60 -13.71
N SER A 249 1.98 12.83 -14.91
CA SER A 249 3.24 12.27 -15.38
C SER A 249 4.47 12.88 -14.73
N ASP A 250 4.36 14.14 -14.26
CA ASP A 250 5.49 14.88 -13.74
C ASP A 250 5.75 14.42 -12.30
N ARG A 251 6.86 13.76 -12.10
CA ARG A 251 7.28 13.18 -10.81
C ARG A 251 8.19 14.09 -10.04
N MET A 252 8.96 14.91 -10.76
CA MET A 252 9.74 16.01 -10.25
C MET A 252 9.17 17.28 -10.83
N TYR A 253 9.08 18.35 -10.08
CA TYR A 253 8.67 19.66 -10.59
C TYR A 253 9.40 20.79 -9.86
N LYS A 254 9.37 21.95 -10.48
CA LYS A 254 10.01 23.15 -10.00
C LYS A 254 8.98 24.04 -9.30
N LEU A 255 9.26 24.47 -8.07
CA LEU A 255 8.48 25.48 -7.35
C LEU A 255 8.72 26.87 -7.97
N ALA A 256 7.90 27.84 -7.62
CA ALA A 256 8.01 29.20 -8.16
C ALA A 256 9.35 29.90 -7.82
N ASP A 257 9.96 29.56 -6.68
CA ASP A 257 11.30 30.02 -6.28
C ASP A 257 12.45 29.33 -7.03
N GLY A 258 12.14 28.37 -7.88
CA GLY A 258 13.14 27.61 -8.63
C GLY A 258 13.59 26.29 -8.00
N THR A 259 13.13 25.94 -6.81
CA THR A 259 13.50 24.71 -6.11
C THR A 259 12.87 23.49 -6.75
N TRP A 260 13.65 22.42 -6.98
CA TRP A 260 13.15 21.15 -7.50
C TRP A 260 12.74 20.21 -6.36
N VAL A 261 11.50 19.72 -6.41
CA VAL A 261 10.95 18.79 -5.40
C VAL A 261 10.38 17.54 -6.05
N GLN A 262 10.41 16.42 -5.33
CA GLN A 262 9.71 15.22 -5.74
C GLN A 262 8.23 15.33 -5.30
N ARG A 263 7.32 15.12 -6.24
CA ARG A 263 5.89 15.41 -6.10
C ARG A 263 5.22 14.76 -4.89
N ASP A 264 5.41 13.44 -4.74
CA ASP A 264 4.69 12.69 -3.73
C ASP A 264 5.22 13.01 -2.31
N TRP A 265 6.54 13.30 -2.19
CA TRP A 265 7.12 13.80 -0.95
C TRP A 265 6.65 15.20 -0.59
N TYR A 266 6.70 16.11 -1.57
CA TYR A 266 6.22 17.45 -1.34
C TYR A 266 4.73 17.48 -0.95
N SER A 267 3.91 16.58 -1.55
CA SER A 267 2.53 16.39 -1.12
C SER A 267 2.44 15.94 0.34
N SER A 268 3.33 15.02 0.77
CA SER A 268 3.36 14.57 2.17
C SER A 268 3.83 15.65 3.14
N PHE A 269 4.74 16.54 2.70
CA PHE A 269 5.15 17.70 3.47
C PHE A 269 3.99 18.70 3.65
N LEU A 270 3.22 18.96 2.62
CA LEU A 270 2.04 19.83 2.72
C LEU A 270 0.96 19.22 3.63
N LEU A 271 0.81 17.88 3.65
CA LEU A 271 -0.03 17.19 4.62
C LEU A 271 0.51 17.29 6.05
N TYR A 272 1.82 17.28 6.25
CA TYR A 272 2.46 17.55 7.54
C TYR A 272 2.18 19.00 8.02
N CYS A 273 2.01 19.93 7.10
CA CYS A 273 1.66 21.33 7.38
C CYS A 273 0.14 21.59 7.43
N TYR A 274 -0.69 20.54 7.49
CA TYR A 274 -2.14 20.71 7.64
C TYR A 274 -2.50 21.23 9.03
N ASP A 275 -3.37 22.23 9.08
CA ASP A 275 -3.98 22.71 10.31
C ASP A 275 -5.40 22.18 10.44
N ASP A 276 -5.65 21.38 11.47
CA ASP A 276 -6.94 20.75 11.71
C ASP A 276 -8.01 21.73 12.23
N GLN A 277 -7.62 22.88 12.75
CA GLN A 277 -8.56 23.92 13.21
C GLN A 277 -9.15 24.68 12.02
N THR A 278 -8.29 25.18 11.13
CA THR A 278 -8.71 25.92 9.94
C THR A 278 -9.10 25.05 8.76
N LYS A 279 -8.79 23.73 8.82
CA LYS A 279 -8.96 22.73 7.75
C LYS A 279 -8.21 23.11 6.46
N ASN A 280 -7.14 23.89 6.59
CA ASN A 280 -6.33 24.41 5.50
C ASN A 280 -4.83 24.17 5.74
N ILE A 281 -4.02 24.63 4.78
CA ILE A 281 -2.54 24.60 4.88
C ILE A 281 -2.10 25.70 5.85
N ASP A 282 -1.31 25.33 6.85
CA ASP A 282 -0.57 26.29 7.67
C ASP A 282 0.63 26.85 6.88
N LYS A 283 0.43 28.02 6.27
CA LYS A 283 1.45 28.69 5.44
C LYS A 283 2.70 29.05 6.23
N LYS A 284 2.54 29.48 7.48
CA LYS A 284 3.69 29.85 8.34
C LYS A 284 4.55 28.62 8.61
N LYS A 285 3.93 27.50 8.94
CA LYS A 285 4.60 26.22 9.15
C LYS A 285 5.28 25.72 7.88
N CYS A 286 4.65 25.89 6.70
CA CYS A 286 5.29 25.54 5.43
C CYS A 286 6.61 26.30 5.23
N VAL A 287 6.61 27.60 5.44
CA VAL A 287 7.81 28.45 5.26
C VAL A 287 8.89 28.08 6.31
N SER A 288 8.53 27.93 7.57
CA SER A 288 9.50 27.64 8.64
C SER A 288 10.11 26.25 8.55
N GLU A 289 9.35 25.23 8.12
CA GLU A 289 9.78 23.83 8.12
C GLU A 289 10.36 23.37 6.76
N PHE A 290 10.17 24.13 5.68
CA PHE A 290 10.53 23.70 4.33
C PHE A 290 12.01 23.35 4.18
N ASN A 291 12.91 24.18 4.68
CA ASN A 291 14.36 23.94 4.57
C ASN A 291 14.78 22.65 5.28
N ASN A 292 14.27 22.39 6.49
CA ASN A 292 14.52 21.17 7.23
C ASN A 292 13.98 19.92 6.50
N TYR A 293 12.76 20.02 5.94
CA TYR A 293 12.18 18.98 5.11
C TYR A 293 13.04 18.72 3.86
N TYR A 294 13.43 19.77 3.14
CA TYR A 294 14.13 19.67 1.86
C TYR A 294 15.53 19.05 2.00
N GLU A 295 16.27 19.36 3.06
CA GLU A 295 17.53 18.72 3.35
C GLU A 295 17.38 17.23 3.64
N LYS A 296 16.34 16.82 4.36
CA LYS A 296 16.02 15.41 4.58
C LYS A 296 15.64 14.70 3.27
N GLU A 297 14.88 15.36 2.38
CA GLU A 297 14.54 14.80 1.06
C GLU A 297 15.80 14.55 0.23
N LYS A 298 16.73 15.51 0.16
CA LYS A 298 18.02 15.36 -0.55
C LYS A 298 18.82 14.18 0.00
N THR A 299 19.01 14.14 1.31
CA THR A 299 19.76 13.06 1.99
C THR A 299 19.14 11.69 1.67
N PHE A 300 17.81 11.60 1.66
CA PHE A 300 17.13 10.35 1.36
C PHE A 300 17.23 9.97 -0.14
N ILE A 301 17.19 10.94 -1.06
CA ILE A 301 17.42 10.70 -2.49
C ILE A 301 18.83 10.14 -2.71
N GLU A 302 19.83 10.70 -2.08
CA GLU A 302 21.21 10.21 -2.15
C GLU A 302 21.34 8.80 -1.59
N TRP A 303 20.73 8.55 -0.43
CA TRP A 303 20.70 7.21 0.16
C TRP A 303 20.03 6.17 -0.77
N ILE A 304 18.91 6.51 -1.41
CA ILE A 304 18.26 5.65 -2.41
C ILE A 304 19.22 5.35 -3.58
N LYS A 305 19.93 6.35 -4.10
CA LYS A 305 20.87 6.19 -5.21
C LYS A 305 22.05 5.30 -4.84
N VAL A 306 22.69 5.57 -3.70
CA VAL A 306 23.83 4.80 -3.18
C VAL A 306 23.44 3.34 -2.95
N ASN A 307 22.30 3.09 -2.33
CA ASN A 307 21.82 1.73 -2.03
C ASN A 307 21.09 1.06 -3.20
N LYS A 308 21.03 1.71 -4.38
CA LYS A 308 20.36 1.21 -5.58
C LYS A 308 18.91 0.76 -5.35
N ILE A 309 18.18 1.48 -4.50
CA ILE A 309 16.80 1.15 -4.12
C ILE A 309 15.83 1.68 -5.18
N LYS A 310 15.16 0.78 -5.89
CA LYS A 310 14.16 1.15 -6.90
C LYS A 310 12.82 1.46 -6.26
N VAL A 311 12.46 2.74 -6.22
CA VAL A 311 11.11 3.18 -5.83
C VAL A 311 10.28 3.43 -7.09
N LEU A 312 9.11 2.78 -7.15
CA LEU A 312 8.23 2.83 -8.31
C LEU A 312 7.64 4.24 -8.49
N ASN A 313 7.60 4.71 -9.73
CA ASN A 313 7.02 6.02 -10.08
C ASN A 313 7.60 7.24 -9.32
N SER A 314 8.80 7.11 -8.73
CA SER A 314 9.43 8.22 -7.99
C SER A 314 9.99 9.31 -8.89
N GLY A 315 10.32 9.00 -10.13
CA GLY A 315 11.10 9.89 -11.01
C GLY A 315 12.61 9.90 -10.69
N ILE A 316 13.05 9.23 -9.63
CA ILE A 316 14.46 9.13 -9.24
C ILE A 316 15.13 8.10 -10.15
N LYS A 317 16.14 8.54 -10.90
CA LYS A 317 16.98 7.66 -11.71
C LYS A 317 18.06 7.05 -10.80
N ILE A 318 18.18 5.74 -10.87
CA ILE A 318 19.25 4.97 -10.22
C ILE A 318 20.24 4.61 -11.33
N ALA A 319 21.47 5.01 -11.16
CA ALA A 319 22.55 4.68 -12.10
C ALA A 319 22.89 3.19 -12.05
#